data_09f5533651a90b50ac9579a440a02c41
#
_entry.id   09f5533651a90b50ac9579a440a02c41
#
_cell.length_a   1.000
_cell.length_b   1.000
_cell.length_c   1.000
_cell.angle_alpha   90.00
_cell.angle_beta   90.00
_cell.angle_gamma   90.00
#
_symmetry.space_group_name_H-M   'P 1'
#
loop_
_entity.id
_entity.type
_entity.pdbx_description
1 polymer ?
#
loop_
_entity_poly.entity_id
_entity_poly.type
_entity_poly.pdbx_seq_one_letter_code
_entity_poly.pdbx_strand_id
1 'polypeptide(L)'
;MGLMYKKQLNLEMKLANKQEYRKEKDSMGEFDVPVDAYYGANTMRAKLNFPISNLRFSRSFIKSIGYIKMAAAKTNMELGLLDKDLGNAIVTASQEVSDGKFDEQFVVDIFQTGSGTSTNMNANEVISNRAIEILGGVIGSRVPVHPNDHVNIGQSSNDVIPTSIHIAALDSINSQLIPSLEKLLIAFNAKSEEFMPIIKTGRTHLQDATPIRLGQEFLGYAGQIERSINRIKVAQNELAEVALGGTAVGTGVNTHPEFAINVCHELSSILGFDIKETSNHFQAQSSLDNIVQASGCLKTLAVSLMKISNNIRWMGSGPRGGFGEITLPEVQPGSSIMPAKVNPVIPESVCQVAAQVIGNDATVNIAGQSGNFEINVMMPVAAYNLLESIDILSTSCSNLSIQCVEGIEATDAGPTMVRKGLAIVTTLVPHIGYDESARIAHKAQESGRNIMDVALEETDLSETELIEILNPESMTEPGSSGVAIG
;
A
#
# COMPACT_ATOMS: atom_id res chain seq x y z
N MET A 1 -3.76 38.19 20.40
CA MET A 1 -4.99 37.57 19.89
C MET A 1 -4.98 36.05 19.97
N GLY A 2 -3.97 35.33 19.49
CA GLY A 2 -3.95 33.85 19.49
C GLY A 2 -4.07 33.15 20.86
N LEU A 3 -3.45 33.74 21.90
CA LEU A 3 -3.50 33.17 23.25
C LEU A 3 -4.89 33.32 23.91
N MET A 4 -5.59 34.42 23.62
CA MET A 4 -6.94 34.66 24.10
C MET A 4 -7.95 33.72 23.41
N TYR A 5 -7.84 33.55 22.11
CA TYR A 5 -8.68 32.61 21.33
C TYR A 5 -8.55 31.16 21.85
N LYS A 6 -7.32 30.72 22.14
CA LYS A 6 -7.08 29.38 22.71
C LYS A 6 -7.64 29.21 24.12
N LYS A 7 -7.54 30.22 24.96
CA LYS A 7 -8.14 30.17 26.28
C LYS A 7 -9.68 30.12 26.21
N GLN A 8 -10.26 30.80 25.23
CA GLN A 8 -11.71 30.79 25.02
C GLN A 8 -12.18 29.46 24.48
N LEU A 9 -11.49 28.87 23.49
CA LEU A 9 -11.81 27.56 22.94
C LEU A 9 -11.71 26.46 24.01
N ASN A 10 -10.69 26.52 24.86
CA ASN A 10 -10.51 25.59 25.98
C ASN A 10 -11.63 25.74 27.04
N LEU A 11 -12.09 26.98 27.28
CA LEU A 11 -13.20 27.25 28.18
C LEU A 11 -14.54 26.74 27.61
N GLU A 12 -14.79 26.90 26.31
CA GLU A 12 -15.98 26.38 25.65
C GLU A 12 -16.02 24.85 25.62
N MET A 13 -14.88 24.18 25.42
CA MET A 13 -14.76 22.71 25.52
C MET A 13 -15.02 22.22 26.95
N LYS A 14 -14.55 22.93 27.98
CA LYS A 14 -14.81 22.63 29.40
C LYS A 14 -16.30 22.73 29.75
N LEU A 15 -16.98 23.74 29.26
CA LEU A 15 -18.39 23.98 29.53
C LEU A 15 -19.31 22.97 28.82
N ALA A 16 -18.91 22.47 27.64
CA ALA A 16 -19.70 21.54 26.86
C ALA A 16 -19.66 20.08 27.40
N ASN A 17 -18.56 19.61 28.02
CA ASN A 17 -18.33 18.19 28.26
C ASN A 17 -18.41 17.73 29.73
N LYS A 18 -18.59 18.59 30.73
CA LYS A 18 -18.49 18.25 32.18
C LYS A 18 -17.20 17.49 32.55
N GLN A 19 -16.12 17.64 31.77
CA GLN A 19 -14.87 16.92 31.92
C GLN A 19 -14.01 17.60 33.00
N GLU A 20 -13.42 16.83 33.90
CA GLU A 20 -12.44 17.33 34.88
C GLU A 20 -11.08 17.51 34.20
N TYR A 21 -10.31 18.53 34.66
CA TYR A 21 -9.00 18.89 34.12
C TYR A 21 -7.96 18.96 35.24
N ARG A 22 -6.76 18.49 34.95
CA ARG A 22 -5.57 18.70 35.77
C ARG A 22 -4.68 19.79 35.15
N LYS A 23 -3.90 20.45 36.00
CA LYS A 23 -2.90 21.43 35.56
C LYS A 23 -1.60 20.73 35.22
N GLU A 24 -1.09 20.95 34.03
CA GLU A 24 0.26 20.57 33.62
C GLU A 24 1.04 21.77 33.13
N LYS A 25 2.37 21.64 33.06
CA LYS A 25 3.25 22.72 32.64
C LYS A 25 4.14 22.27 31.49
N ASP A 26 4.29 23.09 30.47
CA ASP A 26 5.34 23.00 29.44
C ASP A 26 6.27 24.21 29.51
N SER A 27 7.19 24.36 28.55
CA SER A 27 8.12 25.49 28.49
C SER A 27 7.42 26.86 28.25
N MET A 28 6.15 26.84 27.85
CA MET A 28 5.32 28.04 27.61
C MET A 28 4.39 28.37 28.76
N GLY A 29 4.38 27.57 29.82
CA GLY A 29 3.55 27.79 31.02
C GLY A 29 2.51 26.71 31.29
N GLU A 30 1.61 26.98 32.23
CA GLU A 30 0.55 26.03 32.63
C GLU A 30 -0.53 25.88 31.57
N PHE A 31 -1.06 24.66 31.49
CA PHE A 31 -2.13 24.29 30.59
C PHE A 31 -3.07 23.27 31.22
N ASP A 32 -4.37 23.33 30.86
CA ASP A 32 -5.36 22.40 31.34
C ASP A 32 -5.40 21.15 30.43
N VAL A 33 -5.25 19.97 31.01
CA VAL A 33 -5.29 18.67 30.34
C VAL A 33 -6.41 17.83 30.99
N PRO A 34 -7.21 17.06 30.24
CA PRO A 34 -8.20 16.17 30.82
C PRO A 34 -7.58 15.21 31.84
N VAL A 35 -8.27 14.96 32.97
CA VAL A 35 -7.68 14.12 34.03
C VAL A 35 -7.45 12.66 33.63
N ASP A 36 -8.24 12.16 32.68
CA ASP A 36 -8.19 10.81 32.12
C ASP A 36 -7.20 10.65 30.95
N ALA A 37 -6.62 11.75 30.45
CA ALA A 37 -5.67 11.71 29.37
C ALA A 37 -4.27 11.27 29.83
N TYR A 38 -3.65 10.37 29.08
CA TYR A 38 -2.21 10.06 29.24
C TYR A 38 -1.30 11.04 28.49
N TYR A 39 -1.80 11.77 27.50
CA TYR A 39 -1.05 12.88 26.91
C TYR A 39 -1.01 14.09 27.87
N GLY A 40 -0.04 14.98 27.66
CA GLY A 40 0.21 16.13 28.51
C GLY A 40 -0.01 17.48 27.83
N ALA A 41 0.60 18.53 28.44
CA ALA A 41 0.42 19.92 28.01
C ALA A 41 0.89 20.20 26.57
N ASN A 42 2.01 19.62 26.12
CA ASN A 42 2.48 19.83 24.74
C ASN A 42 1.47 19.29 23.72
N THR A 43 0.98 18.08 23.94
CA THR A 43 -0.02 17.43 23.07
C THR A 43 -1.34 18.20 23.08
N MET A 44 -1.84 18.60 24.25
CA MET A 44 -3.09 19.36 24.34
C MET A 44 -2.98 20.69 23.61
N ARG A 45 -1.82 21.37 23.71
CA ARG A 45 -1.53 22.58 22.95
C ARG A 45 -1.52 22.34 21.44
N ALA A 46 -0.91 21.24 20.99
CA ALA A 46 -0.87 20.84 19.58
C ALA A 46 -2.27 20.52 19.05
N LYS A 47 -3.08 19.79 19.80
CA LYS A 47 -4.48 19.48 19.47
C LYS A 47 -5.31 20.76 19.21
N LEU A 48 -5.09 21.79 20.00
CA LEU A 48 -5.77 23.09 19.84
C LEU A 48 -5.14 23.97 18.74
N ASN A 49 -3.89 23.74 18.37
CA ASN A 49 -3.24 24.47 17.28
C ASN A 49 -3.68 23.98 15.90
N PHE A 50 -4.00 22.69 15.78
CA PHE A 50 -4.25 22.01 14.50
C PHE A 50 -5.63 21.37 14.44
N PRO A 51 -6.73 22.13 14.59
CA PRO A 51 -8.09 21.64 14.40
C PRO A 51 -8.45 21.64 12.91
N ILE A 52 -7.75 20.85 12.09
CA ILE A 52 -7.84 20.90 10.63
C ILE A 52 -8.77 19.80 10.12
N SER A 53 -8.60 18.56 10.62
CA SER A 53 -9.37 17.39 10.18
C SER A 53 -9.63 16.42 11.34
N ASN A 54 -10.29 15.31 11.01
CA ASN A 54 -10.45 14.17 11.93
C ASN A 54 -9.41 13.06 11.67
N LEU A 55 -8.44 13.29 10.77
CA LEU A 55 -7.42 12.30 10.46
C LEU A 55 -6.40 12.19 11.59
N ARG A 56 -5.99 10.96 11.87
CA ARG A 56 -4.99 10.62 12.88
C ARG A 56 -4.01 9.63 12.29
N PHE A 57 -2.84 9.49 12.89
CA PHE A 57 -1.92 8.43 12.51
C PHE A 57 -2.54 7.05 12.71
N SER A 58 -2.24 6.14 11.77
CA SER A 58 -2.70 4.76 11.82
C SER A 58 -2.08 3.97 12.97
N ARG A 59 -2.70 2.84 13.28
CA ARG A 59 -2.18 1.88 14.27
C ARG A 59 -0.73 1.47 13.96
N SER A 60 -0.37 1.29 12.69
CA SER A 60 0.99 0.91 12.26
C SER A 60 2.03 1.97 12.65
N PHE A 61 1.73 3.25 12.50
CA PHE A 61 2.61 4.34 12.91
C PHE A 61 2.78 4.42 14.44
N ILE A 62 1.66 4.33 15.19
CA ILE A 62 1.69 4.34 16.65
C ILE A 62 2.50 3.15 17.19
N LYS A 63 2.32 1.97 16.60
CA LYS A 63 3.09 0.76 16.91
C LYS A 63 4.58 0.99 16.70
N SER A 64 4.97 1.57 15.58
CA SER A 64 6.38 1.79 15.24
C SER A 64 7.07 2.77 16.18
N ILE A 65 6.41 3.88 16.54
CA ILE A 65 6.99 4.84 17.49
C ILE A 65 7.14 4.20 18.89
N GLY A 66 6.20 3.34 19.31
CA GLY A 66 6.31 2.54 20.52
C GLY A 66 7.53 1.62 20.50
N TYR A 67 7.79 0.91 19.40
CA TYR A 67 8.98 0.07 19.24
C TYR A 67 10.28 0.87 19.34
N ILE A 68 10.35 2.04 18.70
CA ILE A 68 11.53 2.92 18.78
C ILE A 68 11.78 3.36 20.23
N LYS A 69 10.74 3.79 20.95
CA LYS A 69 10.88 4.23 22.34
C LYS A 69 11.26 3.08 23.28
N MET A 70 10.74 1.88 23.03
CA MET A 70 11.13 0.68 23.77
C MET A 70 12.61 0.30 23.53
N ALA A 71 13.04 0.25 22.27
CA ALA A 71 14.41 -0.05 21.88
C ALA A 71 15.39 1.01 22.42
N ALA A 72 15.04 2.29 22.33
CA ALA A 72 15.84 3.38 22.86
C ALA A 72 15.99 3.31 24.40
N ALA A 73 14.92 2.97 25.13
CA ALA A 73 14.99 2.82 26.59
C ALA A 73 15.90 1.66 27.01
N LYS A 74 15.80 0.49 26.34
CA LYS A 74 16.70 -0.65 26.57
C LYS A 74 18.16 -0.28 26.31
N THR A 75 18.43 0.31 25.17
CA THR A 75 19.77 0.78 24.80
C THR A 75 20.34 1.78 25.81
N ASN A 76 19.54 2.77 26.23
CA ASN A 76 20.00 3.76 27.21
C ASN A 76 20.28 3.15 28.61
N MET A 77 19.55 2.10 29.01
CA MET A 77 19.86 1.34 30.23
C MET A 77 21.20 0.58 30.09
N GLU A 78 21.45 -0.06 28.95
CA GLU A 78 22.69 -0.80 28.67
C GLU A 78 23.91 0.15 28.62
N LEU A 79 23.74 1.33 28.05
CA LEU A 79 24.77 2.38 28.01
C LEU A 79 24.96 3.10 29.37
N GLY A 80 24.15 2.78 30.38
CA GLY A 80 24.22 3.41 31.71
C GLY A 80 23.71 4.87 31.74
N LEU A 81 22.95 5.29 30.74
CA LEU A 81 22.38 6.64 30.60
C LEU A 81 20.99 6.77 31.23
N LEU A 82 20.31 5.67 31.49
CA LEU A 82 18.98 5.62 32.06
C LEU A 82 18.97 4.65 33.24
N ASP A 83 18.41 5.08 34.37
CA ASP A 83 18.19 4.22 35.53
C ASP A 83 17.33 3.01 35.14
N LYS A 84 17.65 1.84 35.73
CA LYS A 84 17.02 0.56 35.37
C LYS A 84 15.54 0.51 35.70
N ASP A 85 15.13 1.06 36.84
CA ASP A 85 13.72 1.00 37.30
C ASP A 85 12.88 1.93 36.40
N LEU A 86 13.38 3.13 36.09
CA LEU A 86 12.74 4.07 35.18
C LEU A 86 12.69 3.48 33.77
N GLY A 87 13.79 2.90 33.31
CA GLY A 87 13.89 2.29 31.98
C GLY A 87 12.94 1.13 31.79
N ASN A 88 12.82 0.23 32.75
CA ASN A 88 11.88 -0.90 32.71
C ASN A 88 10.41 -0.43 32.65
N ALA A 89 10.06 0.63 33.39
CA ALA A 89 8.73 1.22 33.31
C ALA A 89 8.45 1.84 31.96
N ILE A 90 9.44 2.52 31.35
CA ILE A 90 9.34 3.07 30.00
C ILE A 90 9.20 1.95 28.95
N VAL A 91 9.98 0.87 29.05
CA VAL A 91 9.88 -0.31 28.17
C VAL A 91 8.47 -0.90 28.23
N THR A 92 7.92 -1.11 29.43
CA THR A 92 6.57 -1.63 29.63
C THR A 92 5.52 -0.71 29.02
N ALA A 93 5.58 0.60 29.29
CA ALA A 93 4.66 1.58 28.76
C ALA A 93 4.74 1.66 27.20
N SER A 94 5.95 1.60 26.64
CA SER A 94 6.17 1.61 25.19
C SER A 94 5.64 0.34 24.53
N GLN A 95 5.76 -0.83 25.19
CA GLN A 95 5.15 -2.06 24.71
C GLN A 95 3.62 -1.95 24.70
N GLU A 96 3.02 -1.39 25.75
CA GLU A 96 1.57 -1.18 25.81
C GLU A 96 1.06 -0.22 24.71
N VAL A 97 1.84 0.80 24.35
CA VAL A 97 1.57 1.66 23.19
C VAL A 97 1.66 0.84 21.90
N SER A 98 2.70 0.03 21.74
CA SER A 98 2.86 -0.86 20.57
C SER A 98 1.75 -1.90 20.45
N ASP A 99 1.17 -2.32 21.56
CA ASP A 99 0.03 -3.26 21.61
C ASP A 99 -1.34 -2.60 21.33
N GLY A 100 -1.38 -1.26 21.20
CA GLY A 100 -2.62 -0.52 20.89
C GLY A 100 -3.46 -0.11 22.09
N LYS A 101 -2.97 -0.27 23.33
CA LYS A 101 -3.76 0.07 24.52
C LYS A 101 -4.02 1.57 24.67
N PHE A 102 -3.28 2.41 23.96
CA PHE A 102 -3.33 3.87 24.07
C PHE A 102 -3.60 4.59 22.75
N ASP A 103 -4.15 3.91 21.72
CA ASP A 103 -4.39 4.51 20.39
C ASP A 103 -5.25 5.79 20.48
N GLU A 104 -6.29 5.80 21.34
CA GLU A 104 -7.16 6.96 21.57
C GLU A 104 -6.45 8.15 22.24
N GLN A 105 -5.23 7.94 22.75
CA GLN A 105 -4.41 9.00 23.34
C GLN A 105 -3.55 9.74 22.31
N PHE A 106 -3.50 9.25 21.05
CA PHE A 106 -2.81 9.92 19.94
C PHE A 106 -3.80 10.86 19.23
N VAL A 107 -3.97 12.04 19.80
CA VAL A 107 -5.06 12.98 19.48
C VAL A 107 -4.68 14.09 18.49
N VAL A 108 -3.43 14.14 18.04
CA VAL A 108 -2.93 15.20 17.14
C VAL A 108 -3.33 14.89 15.71
N ASP A 109 -3.81 15.92 14.98
CA ASP A 109 -4.13 15.83 13.56
C ASP A 109 -2.87 15.52 12.72
N ILE A 110 -3.01 14.84 11.58
CA ILE A 110 -1.89 14.63 10.65
C ILE A 110 -1.38 15.94 10.04
N PHE A 111 -2.23 16.95 9.89
CA PHE A 111 -1.84 18.31 9.48
C PHE A 111 -1.35 19.10 10.68
N GLN A 112 -0.10 18.87 11.05
CA GLN A 112 0.54 19.33 12.28
C GLN A 112 1.90 19.98 12.01
N THR A 113 2.76 20.10 13.03
CA THR A 113 4.16 20.47 12.87
C THR A 113 4.82 19.58 11.83
N GLY A 114 5.38 20.16 10.77
CA GLY A 114 5.82 19.43 9.58
C GLY A 114 6.89 18.36 9.80
N SER A 115 7.72 18.50 10.84
CA SER A 115 8.68 17.50 11.30
C SER A 115 8.06 16.39 12.17
N GLY A 116 6.76 16.42 12.45
CA GLY A 116 6.07 15.46 13.30
C GLY A 116 6.35 15.62 14.80
N THR A 117 6.99 16.71 15.23
CA THR A 117 7.33 16.95 16.64
C THR A 117 6.12 16.84 17.57
N SER A 118 4.94 17.29 17.14
CA SER A 118 3.71 17.19 17.94
C SER A 118 3.37 15.74 18.27
N THR A 119 3.54 14.82 17.32
CA THR A 119 3.28 13.39 17.53
C THR A 119 4.39 12.71 18.35
N ASN A 120 5.67 13.07 18.13
CA ASN A 120 6.76 12.58 18.98
C ASN A 120 6.54 12.98 20.44
N MET A 121 6.12 14.23 20.70
CA MET A 121 5.79 14.69 22.05
C MET A 121 4.56 13.99 22.60
N ASN A 122 3.55 13.71 21.75
CA ASN A 122 2.38 12.91 22.16
C ASN A 122 2.80 11.52 22.66
N ALA A 123 3.66 10.82 21.92
CA ALA A 123 4.20 9.54 22.35
C ALA A 123 5.01 9.65 23.64
N ASN A 124 5.92 10.64 23.74
CA ASN A 124 6.73 10.84 24.92
C ASN A 124 5.88 11.10 26.17
N GLU A 125 4.83 11.92 26.07
CA GLU A 125 3.94 12.24 27.18
C GLU A 125 3.09 11.04 27.59
N VAL A 126 2.51 10.30 26.65
CA VAL A 126 1.72 9.08 26.92
C VAL A 126 2.60 8.03 27.61
N ILE A 127 3.77 7.74 27.08
CA ILE A 127 4.70 6.74 27.63
C ILE A 127 5.20 7.20 29.02
N SER A 128 5.56 8.47 29.18
CA SER A 128 6.00 9.02 30.47
C SER A 128 4.92 8.90 31.53
N ASN A 129 3.69 9.31 31.25
CA ASN A 129 2.59 9.25 32.20
C ASN A 129 2.20 7.82 32.55
N ARG A 130 2.25 6.89 31.61
CA ARG A 130 2.03 5.48 31.90
C ARG A 130 3.15 4.87 32.73
N ALA A 131 4.41 5.22 32.46
CA ALA A 131 5.55 4.80 33.27
C ALA A 131 5.48 5.36 34.71
N ILE A 132 5.06 6.61 34.89
CA ILE A 132 4.79 7.23 36.21
C ILE A 132 3.74 6.41 36.97
N GLU A 133 2.64 6.06 36.31
CA GLU A 133 1.57 5.27 36.92
C GLU A 133 2.06 3.87 37.32
N ILE A 134 2.85 3.18 36.49
CA ILE A 134 3.48 1.87 36.79
C ILE A 134 4.36 1.97 38.04
N LEU A 135 5.04 3.09 38.21
CA LEU A 135 5.91 3.34 39.39
C LEU A 135 5.14 3.90 40.61
N GLY A 136 3.80 3.97 40.54
CA GLY A 136 2.96 4.45 41.65
C GLY A 136 2.95 5.97 41.85
N GLY A 137 3.40 6.74 40.84
CA GLY A 137 3.39 8.20 40.81
C GLY A 137 2.07 8.80 40.35
N VAL A 138 2.01 10.12 40.27
CA VAL A 138 0.83 10.88 39.85
C VAL A 138 0.95 11.29 38.37
N ILE A 139 0.00 10.87 37.52
CA ILE A 139 -0.07 11.25 36.10
C ILE A 139 -0.01 12.77 35.94
N GLY A 140 0.82 13.26 35.03
CA GLY A 140 1.04 14.69 34.77
C GLY A 140 2.11 15.35 35.65
N SER A 141 2.64 14.65 36.66
CA SER A 141 3.67 15.19 37.58
C SER A 141 5.05 15.33 36.95
N ARG A 142 5.35 14.57 35.88
CA ARG A 142 6.68 14.40 35.27
C ARG A 142 7.73 13.82 36.21
N VAL A 143 7.30 13.19 37.31
CA VAL A 143 8.14 12.56 38.34
C VAL A 143 7.54 11.20 38.65
N PRO A 144 8.34 10.12 38.66
CA PRO A 144 9.80 10.04 38.49
C PRO A 144 10.25 10.00 37.01
N VAL A 145 9.35 9.89 36.02
CA VAL A 145 9.68 9.81 34.59
C VAL A 145 9.35 11.13 33.90
N HIS A 146 10.34 11.72 33.22
CA HIS A 146 10.14 12.93 32.44
C HIS A 146 10.09 12.62 30.94
N PRO A 147 9.15 13.19 30.15
CA PRO A 147 8.98 12.86 28.72
C PRO A 147 10.21 13.20 27.87
N ASN A 148 10.92 14.30 28.15
CA ASN A 148 12.10 14.67 27.38
C ASN A 148 13.38 14.06 27.96
N ASP A 149 13.56 14.11 29.29
CA ASP A 149 14.82 13.76 29.92
C ASP A 149 15.04 12.25 30.05
N HIS A 150 13.95 11.44 30.02
CA HIS A 150 14.02 9.99 30.15
C HIS A 150 13.50 9.26 28.89
N VAL A 151 12.27 9.55 28.40
CA VAL A 151 11.70 8.84 27.26
C VAL A 151 12.40 9.20 25.96
N ASN A 152 12.89 10.45 25.82
CA ASN A 152 13.49 10.97 24.60
C ASN A 152 15.02 11.08 24.64
N ILE A 153 15.71 10.42 25.61
CA ILE A 153 17.17 10.44 25.71
C ILE A 153 17.83 10.02 24.39
N GLY A 154 18.79 10.82 23.89
CA GLY A 154 19.54 10.53 22.69
C GLY A 154 18.74 10.66 21.39
N GLN A 155 17.57 11.26 21.42
CA GLN A 155 16.64 11.35 20.30
C GLN A 155 16.21 12.80 20.02
N SER A 156 15.77 13.04 18.80
CA SER A 156 15.01 14.21 18.38
C SER A 156 13.78 13.75 17.60
N SER A 157 12.72 14.56 17.51
CA SER A 157 11.64 14.31 16.57
C SER A 157 12.17 14.21 15.13
N ASN A 158 13.25 14.89 14.82
CA ASN A 158 13.82 14.99 13.49
C ASN A 158 14.44 13.67 12.99
N ASP A 159 14.88 12.80 13.87
CA ASP A 159 15.36 11.46 13.55
C ASP A 159 14.33 10.35 13.89
N VAL A 160 13.54 10.52 14.96
CA VAL A 160 12.51 9.57 15.38
C VAL A 160 11.37 9.46 14.36
N ILE A 161 10.87 10.59 13.83
CA ILE A 161 9.71 10.56 12.93
C ILE A 161 10.03 9.89 11.59
N PRO A 162 11.10 10.23 10.84
CA PRO A 162 11.43 9.51 9.62
C PRO A 162 11.72 8.03 9.90
N THR A 163 12.39 7.69 11.00
CA THR A 163 12.58 6.30 11.42
C THR A 163 11.23 5.60 11.67
N SER A 164 10.28 6.27 12.34
CA SER A 164 8.94 5.71 12.56
C SER A 164 8.19 5.42 11.27
N ILE A 165 8.32 6.27 10.25
CA ILE A 165 7.71 6.05 8.92
C ILE A 165 8.31 4.81 8.28
N HIS A 166 9.64 4.68 8.27
CA HIS A 166 10.34 3.53 7.71
C HIS A 166 9.92 2.23 8.38
N ILE A 167 9.97 2.18 9.71
CA ILE A 167 9.61 0.99 10.50
C ILE A 167 8.13 0.61 10.32
N ALA A 168 7.21 1.59 10.32
CA ALA A 168 5.79 1.34 10.09
C ALA A 168 5.53 0.78 8.70
N ALA A 169 6.15 1.36 7.66
CA ALA A 169 6.02 0.89 6.29
C ALA A 169 6.60 -0.53 6.12
N LEU A 170 7.80 -0.79 6.66
CA LEU A 170 8.44 -2.10 6.63
C LEU A 170 7.59 -3.19 7.29
N ASP A 171 7.12 -2.95 8.51
CA ASP A 171 6.28 -3.90 9.25
C ASP A 171 4.97 -4.18 8.50
N SER A 172 4.28 -3.14 8.01
CA SER A 172 3.02 -3.29 7.27
C SER A 172 3.22 -3.98 5.91
N ILE A 173 4.27 -3.64 5.17
CA ILE A 173 4.60 -4.31 3.91
C ILE A 173 4.85 -5.81 4.15
N ASN A 174 5.66 -6.15 5.16
CA ASN A 174 6.03 -7.53 5.43
C ASN A 174 4.89 -8.37 5.99
N SER A 175 4.15 -7.82 6.96
CA SER A 175 3.13 -8.58 7.69
C SER A 175 1.77 -8.63 6.96
N GLN A 176 1.50 -7.70 6.02
CA GLN A 176 0.20 -7.56 5.38
C GLN A 176 0.27 -7.55 3.85
N LEU A 177 1.05 -6.64 3.24
CA LEU A 177 1.01 -6.43 1.80
C LEU A 177 1.63 -7.61 1.03
N ILE A 178 2.83 -8.05 1.39
CA ILE A 178 3.50 -9.18 0.71
C ILE A 178 2.66 -10.46 0.82
N PRO A 179 2.15 -10.88 2.00
CA PRO A 179 1.28 -12.05 2.09
C PRO A 179 0.01 -11.94 1.24
N SER A 180 -0.61 -10.74 1.17
CA SER A 180 -1.80 -10.51 0.35
C SER A 180 -1.50 -10.62 -1.15
N LEU A 181 -0.35 -10.12 -1.59
CA LEU A 181 0.11 -10.23 -2.97
C LEU A 181 0.50 -11.66 -3.35
N GLU A 182 1.17 -12.38 -2.46
CA GLU A 182 1.52 -13.79 -2.67
C GLU A 182 0.26 -14.65 -2.80
N LYS A 183 -0.76 -14.40 -1.97
CA LYS A 183 -2.07 -15.06 -2.10
C LYS A 183 -2.72 -14.77 -3.46
N LEU A 184 -2.74 -13.51 -3.89
CA LEU A 184 -3.30 -13.11 -5.18
C LEU A 184 -2.51 -13.72 -6.36
N LEU A 185 -1.18 -13.78 -6.25
CA LEU A 185 -0.31 -14.43 -7.23
C LEU A 185 -0.64 -15.94 -7.38
N ILE A 186 -0.81 -16.63 -6.26
CA ILE A 186 -1.20 -18.04 -6.24
C ILE A 186 -2.55 -18.23 -6.94
N ALA A 187 -3.55 -17.38 -6.65
CA ALA A 187 -4.87 -17.45 -7.26
C ALA A 187 -4.81 -17.23 -8.79
N PHE A 188 -4.03 -16.25 -9.27
CA PHE A 188 -3.86 -16.02 -10.71
C PHE A 188 -3.13 -17.17 -11.40
N ASN A 189 -2.10 -17.74 -10.79
CA ASN A 189 -1.41 -18.90 -11.35
C ASN A 189 -2.34 -20.12 -11.44
N ALA A 190 -3.13 -20.41 -10.41
CA ALA A 190 -4.11 -21.49 -10.42
C ALA A 190 -5.14 -21.31 -11.55
N LYS A 191 -5.66 -20.10 -11.75
CA LYS A 191 -6.57 -19.78 -12.85
C LYS A 191 -5.88 -19.84 -14.21
N SER A 192 -4.62 -19.47 -14.30
CA SER A 192 -3.83 -19.66 -15.53
C SER A 192 -3.75 -21.12 -15.93
N GLU A 193 -3.43 -22.02 -15.00
CA GLU A 193 -3.36 -23.45 -15.25
C GLU A 193 -4.73 -24.02 -15.63
N GLU A 194 -5.79 -23.69 -14.88
CA GLU A 194 -7.17 -24.13 -15.11
C GLU A 194 -7.67 -23.73 -16.51
N PHE A 195 -7.37 -22.51 -16.96
CA PHE A 195 -7.86 -21.93 -18.21
C PHE A 195 -6.90 -22.12 -19.40
N MET A 196 -5.76 -22.76 -19.21
CA MET A 196 -4.80 -23.00 -20.29
C MET A 196 -5.37 -23.80 -21.48
N PRO A 197 -6.27 -24.77 -21.28
CA PRO A 197 -6.90 -25.48 -22.41
C PRO A 197 -7.89 -24.64 -23.22
N ILE A 198 -8.34 -23.48 -22.72
CA ILE A 198 -9.44 -22.71 -23.30
C ILE A 198 -8.89 -21.71 -24.30
N ILE A 199 -9.27 -21.85 -25.56
CA ILE A 199 -8.87 -20.95 -26.65
C ILE A 199 -9.94 -19.86 -26.83
N LYS A 200 -9.50 -18.63 -26.97
CA LYS A 200 -10.35 -17.45 -27.16
C LYS A 200 -9.75 -16.48 -28.15
N THR A 201 -10.54 -15.50 -28.58
CA THR A 201 -10.04 -14.37 -29.37
C THR A 201 -9.14 -13.49 -28.52
N GLY A 202 -7.91 -13.25 -28.96
CA GLY A 202 -7.06 -12.19 -28.42
C GLY A 202 -7.58 -10.82 -28.81
N ARG A 203 -7.26 -9.77 -28.07
CA ARG A 203 -7.69 -8.39 -28.38
C ARG A 203 -6.54 -7.42 -28.25
N THR A 204 -6.35 -6.62 -29.31
CA THR A 204 -5.53 -5.41 -29.27
C THR A 204 -6.41 -4.23 -29.69
N HIS A 205 -6.30 -3.07 -29.02
CA HIS A 205 -7.18 -1.92 -29.24
C HIS A 205 -8.69 -2.23 -29.07
N LEU A 206 -9.04 -3.24 -28.29
CA LEU A 206 -10.38 -3.84 -28.16
C LEU A 206 -10.94 -4.42 -29.48
N GLN A 207 -10.11 -4.59 -30.48
CA GLN A 207 -10.45 -5.26 -31.75
C GLN A 207 -9.97 -6.71 -31.71
N ASP A 208 -10.66 -7.58 -32.45
CA ASP A 208 -10.31 -8.97 -32.60
C ASP A 208 -8.89 -9.12 -33.17
N ALA A 209 -8.09 -9.94 -32.48
CA ALA A 209 -6.74 -10.29 -32.88
C ALA A 209 -6.62 -11.82 -32.99
N THR A 210 -5.40 -12.31 -33.21
CA THR A 210 -5.12 -13.74 -33.29
C THR A 210 -5.53 -14.47 -32.00
N PRO A 211 -5.86 -15.75 -32.07
CA PRO A 211 -6.23 -16.57 -30.92
C PRO A 211 -5.15 -16.59 -29.83
N ILE A 212 -5.60 -16.63 -28.59
CA ILE A 212 -4.79 -16.88 -27.40
C ILE A 212 -5.49 -17.91 -26.52
N ARG A 213 -4.78 -18.41 -25.49
CA ARG A 213 -5.40 -19.18 -24.41
C ARG A 213 -5.88 -18.23 -23.30
N LEU A 214 -7.06 -18.47 -22.75
CA LEU A 214 -7.55 -17.69 -21.59
C LEU A 214 -6.54 -17.77 -20.43
N GLY A 215 -5.91 -18.94 -20.23
CA GLY A 215 -4.84 -19.09 -19.23
C GLY A 215 -3.64 -18.18 -19.45
N GLN A 216 -3.31 -17.82 -20.69
CA GLN A 216 -2.21 -16.87 -21.00
C GLN A 216 -2.55 -15.45 -20.55
N GLU A 217 -3.81 -15.01 -20.56
CA GLU A 217 -4.21 -13.73 -19.97
C GLU A 217 -3.99 -13.72 -18.46
N PHE A 218 -4.41 -14.78 -17.76
CA PHE A 218 -4.21 -14.91 -16.31
C PHE A 218 -2.73 -15.04 -15.95
N LEU A 219 -1.92 -15.71 -16.77
CA LEU A 219 -0.45 -15.73 -16.64
C LEU A 219 0.15 -14.33 -16.72
N GLY A 220 -0.37 -13.50 -17.64
CA GLY A 220 0.02 -12.10 -17.74
C GLY A 220 -0.30 -11.30 -16.47
N TYR A 221 -1.45 -11.55 -15.83
CA TYR A 221 -1.84 -10.92 -14.56
C TYR A 221 -0.94 -11.39 -13.41
N ALA A 222 -0.67 -12.70 -13.32
CA ALA A 222 0.27 -13.27 -12.35
C ALA A 222 1.65 -12.60 -12.46
N GLY A 223 2.17 -12.46 -13.70
CA GLY A 223 3.45 -11.81 -13.94
C GLY A 223 3.50 -10.33 -13.52
N GLN A 224 2.38 -9.58 -13.62
CA GLN A 224 2.32 -8.20 -13.12
C GLN A 224 2.40 -8.15 -11.58
N ILE A 225 1.76 -9.09 -10.88
CA ILE A 225 1.80 -9.17 -9.41
C ILE A 225 3.20 -9.60 -8.95
N GLU A 226 3.78 -10.64 -9.54
CA GLU A 226 5.15 -11.11 -9.23
C GLU A 226 6.19 -9.99 -9.36
N ARG A 227 6.14 -9.24 -10.46
CA ARG A 227 7.02 -8.09 -10.69
C ARG A 227 6.80 -6.97 -9.67
N SER A 228 5.57 -6.78 -9.21
CA SER A 228 5.27 -5.79 -8.17
C SER A 228 5.80 -6.21 -6.81
N ILE A 229 5.70 -7.48 -6.43
CA ILE A 229 6.34 -8.05 -5.23
C ILE A 229 7.85 -7.77 -5.26
N ASN A 230 8.51 -8.05 -6.39
CA ASN A 230 9.95 -7.83 -6.51
C ASN A 230 10.35 -6.36 -6.36
N ARG A 231 9.57 -5.40 -6.92
CA ARG A 231 9.81 -3.96 -6.74
C ARG A 231 9.65 -3.53 -5.28
N ILE A 232 8.61 -4.04 -4.62
CA ILE A 232 8.34 -3.73 -3.21
C ILE A 232 9.45 -4.27 -2.31
N LYS A 233 9.97 -5.48 -2.58
CA LYS A 233 11.14 -6.04 -1.85
C LYS A 233 12.40 -5.19 -2.01
N VAL A 234 12.61 -4.55 -3.16
CA VAL A 234 13.71 -3.58 -3.32
C VAL A 234 13.48 -2.36 -2.45
N ALA A 235 12.24 -1.81 -2.41
CA ALA A 235 11.93 -0.67 -1.54
C ALA A 235 12.05 -1.01 -0.04
N GLN A 236 11.78 -2.25 0.38
CA GLN A 236 12.00 -2.69 1.77
C GLN A 236 13.47 -2.55 2.20
N ASN A 237 14.42 -2.83 1.32
CA ASN A 237 15.85 -2.69 1.63
C ASN A 237 16.24 -1.23 1.92
N GLU A 238 15.68 -0.28 1.16
CA GLU A 238 15.91 1.15 1.37
C GLU A 238 15.23 1.65 2.67
N LEU A 239 14.02 1.17 2.96
CA LEU A 239 13.31 1.49 4.20
C LEU A 239 14.00 0.90 5.45
N ALA A 240 14.83 -0.12 5.30
CA ALA A 240 15.56 -0.73 6.41
C ALA A 240 16.73 0.13 6.92
N GLU A 241 17.16 1.15 6.17
CA GLU A 241 18.13 2.15 6.62
C GLU A 241 17.39 3.33 7.27
N VAL A 242 17.72 3.68 8.52
CA VAL A 242 16.96 4.64 9.33
C VAL A 242 17.79 5.82 9.81
N ALA A 243 17.14 6.95 10.02
CA ALA A 243 17.76 8.23 10.40
C ALA A 243 18.15 8.32 11.90
N LEU A 244 17.70 7.37 12.74
CA LEU A 244 17.87 7.44 14.19
C LEU A 244 19.35 7.59 14.57
N GLY A 245 19.62 8.48 15.52
CA GLY A 245 20.98 8.83 15.96
C GLY A 245 21.49 10.17 15.42
N GLY A 246 20.90 10.71 14.35
CA GLY A 246 21.28 12.03 13.83
C GLY A 246 20.82 13.21 14.68
N THR A 247 19.87 13.01 15.54
CA THR A 247 19.27 13.99 16.46
C THR A 247 18.74 15.24 15.75
N ALA A 248 19.18 16.44 16.13
CA ALA A 248 18.57 17.70 15.68
C ALA A 248 18.77 18.00 14.18
N VAL A 249 19.97 17.79 13.66
CA VAL A 249 20.39 18.19 12.31
C VAL A 249 21.29 17.18 11.59
N GLY A 250 21.42 15.97 12.12
CA GLY A 250 22.26 14.91 11.54
C GLY A 250 23.66 14.77 12.15
N THR A 251 23.99 15.58 13.15
CA THR A 251 25.33 15.57 13.78
C THR A 251 25.44 14.63 14.99
N GLY A 252 24.30 14.08 15.46
CA GLY A 252 24.27 13.24 16.66
C GLY A 252 24.54 14.01 17.96
N VAL A 253 24.25 15.32 18.01
CA VAL A 253 24.46 16.12 19.21
C VAL A 253 23.65 15.57 20.39
N ASN A 254 24.29 15.44 21.56
CA ASN A 254 23.71 14.92 22.80
C ASN A 254 23.27 13.44 22.74
N THR A 255 23.80 12.63 21.82
CA THR A 255 23.60 11.19 21.82
C THR A 255 24.92 10.42 22.03
N HIS A 256 24.85 9.20 22.54
CA HIS A 256 26.02 8.34 22.69
C HIS A 256 26.44 7.77 21.32
N PRO A 257 27.74 7.63 21.02
CA PRO A 257 28.19 7.13 19.71
C PRO A 257 27.65 5.73 19.33
N GLU A 258 27.38 4.88 20.32
CA GLU A 258 26.84 3.52 20.08
C GLU A 258 25.30 3.47 20.13
N PHE A 259 24.63 4.59 20.40
CA PHE A 259 23.16 4.60 20.57
C PHE A 259 22.44 4.10 19.35
N ALA A 260 22.70 4.66 18.17
CA ALA A 260 21.96 4.36 16.95
C ALA A 260 22.12 2.90 16.54
N ILE A 261 23.35 2.38 16.52
CA ILE A 261 23.64 0.99 16.15
C ILE A 261 22.98 -0.01 17.09
N ASN A 262 23.00 0.26 18.39
CA ASN A 262 22.39 -0.62 19.39
C ASN A 262 20.85 -0.59 19.31
N VAL A 263 20.23 0.59 19.07
CA VAL A 263 18.77 0.68 18.84
C VAL A 263 18.37 -0.04 17.57
N CYS A 264 19.14 0.08 16.46
CA CYS A 264 18.88 -0.68 15.25
C CYS A 264 18.95 -2.19 15.47
N HIS A 265 19.85 -2.66 16.32
CA HIS A 265 19.96 -4.08 16.72
C HIS A 265 18.71 -4.55 17.47
N GLU A 266 18.22 -3.75 18.42
CA GLU A 266 16.98 -4.05 19.14
C GLU A 266 15.75 -4.06 18.22
N LEU A 267 15.65 -3.07 17.33
CA LEU A 267 14.57 -3.01 16.32
C LEU A 267 14.63 -4.20 15.36
N SER A 268 15.81 -4.62 14.94
CA SER A 268 16.00 -5.81 14.08
C SER A 268 15.46 -7.08 14.78
N SER A 269 15.72 -7.23 16.06
CA SER A 269 15.22 -8.36 16.87
C SER A 269 13.70 -8.36 17.01
N ILE A 270 13.08 -7.17 17.12
CA ILE A 270 11.62 -7.02 17.25
C ILE A 270 10.91 -7.32 15.92
N LEU A 271 11.47 -6.85 14.81
CA LEU A 271 10.82 -6.84 13.50
C LEU A 271 11.18 -8.04 12.62
N GLY A 272 12.26 -8.73 12.92
CA GLY A 272 12.81 -9.81 12.07
C GLY A 272 13.42 -9.31 10.76
N PHE A 273 13.82 -8.03 10.70
CA PHE A 273 14.54 -7.40 9.60
C PHE A 273 15.89 -6.89 10.04
N ASP A 274 16.84 -6.79 9.12
CA ASP A 274 18.14 -6.18 9.36
C ASP A 274 18.04 -4.65 9.24
N ILE A 275 17.61 -4.00 10.32
CA ILE A 275 17.52 -2.53 10.43
C ILE A 275 18.90 -1.96 10.65
N LYS A 276 19.25 -0.91 9.90
CA LYS A 276 20.58 -0.29 9.90
C LYS A 276 20.51 1.20 10.17
N GLU A 277 21.50 1.67 10.92
CA GLU A 277 21.78 3.09 10.98
C GLU A 277 22.22 3.59 9.60
N THR A 278 21.71 4.75 9.19
CA THR A 278 22.15 5.35 7.92
C THR A 278 23.63 5.72 7.95
N SER A 279 24.26 5.57 6.81
CA SER A 279 25.63 6.11 6.60
C SER A 279 25.65 7.65 6.46
N ASN A 280 24.49 8.28 6.26
CA ASN A 280 24.36 9.72 6.04
C ASN A 280 23.10 10.30 6.68
N HIS A 281 23.19 10.64 7.98
CA HIS A 281 22.09 11.25 8.73
C HIS A 281 21.57 12.56 8.11
N PHE A 282 22.42 13.34 7.44
CA PHE A 282 22.01 14.60 6.80
C PHE A 282 21.01 14.36 5.67
N GLN A 283 21.23 13.32 4.85
CA GLN A 283 20.29 12.91 3.81
C GLN A 283 19.04 12.29 4.43
N ALA A 284 19.20 11.33 5.35
CA ALA A 284 18.10 10.55 5.89
C ALA A 284 17.06 11.35 6.71
N GLN A 285 17.45 12.51 7.28
CA GLN A 285 16.55 13.41 8.01
C GLN A 285 15.92 14.50 7.14
N SER A 286 16.64 14.97 6.11
CA SER A 286 16.21 16.10 5.30
C SER A 286 15.45 15.69 4.05
N SER A 287 15.60 14.44 3.58
CA SER A 287 14.90 13.92 2.40
C SER A 287 13.93 12.79 2.76
N LEU A 288 12.98 12.53 1.85
CA LEU A 288 12.03 11.44 1.95
C LEU A 288 12.18 10.47 0.76
N ASP A 289 13.39 10.34 0.21
CA ASP A 289 13.65 9.60 -1.03
C ASP A 289 13.17 8.16 -0.96
N ASN A 290 13.46 7.46 0.14
CA ASN A 290 13.07 6.07 0.36
C ASN A 290 11.53 5.91 0.46
N ILE A 291 10.86 6.91 1.05
CA ILE A 291 9.40 6.98 1.16
C ILE A 291 8.77 7.23 -0.22
N VAL A 292 9.35 8.16 -1.01
CA VAL A 292 8.92 8.45 -2.39
C VAL A 292 9.10 7.21 -3.28
N GLN A 293 10.23 6.51 -3.17
CA GLN A 293 10.48 5.28 -3.91
C GLN A 293 9.46 4.19 -3.55
N ALA A 294 9.22 3.95 -2.26
CA ALA A 294 8.24 2.99 -1.80
C ALA A 294 6.84 3.31 -2.33
N SER A 295 6.41 4.57 -2.23
CA SER A 295 5.15 5.06 -2.79
C SER A 295 5.06 4.84 -4.30
N GLY A 296 6.14 5.09 -5.06
CA GLY A 296 6.22 4.81 -6.49
C GLY A 296 6.05 3.34 -6.84
N CYS A 297 6.54 2.42 -6.00
CA CYS A 297 6.32 0.98 -6.14
C CYS A 297 4.85 0.61 -5.91
N LEU A 298 4.22 1.18 -4.88
CA LEU A 298 2.80 0.99 -4.58
C LEU A 298 1.91 1.53 -5.71
N LYS A 299 2.23 2.71 -6.26
CA LYS A 299 1.56 3.25 -7.45
C LYS A 299 1.67 2.31 -8.64
N THR A 300 2.84 1.74 -8.90
CA THR A 300 3.03 0.78 -10.00
C THR A 300 2.13 -0.45 -9.83
N LEU A 301 2.01 -0.97 -8.61
CA LEU A 301 1.07 -2.04 -8.28
C LEU A 301 -0.38 -1.60 -8.52
N ALA A 302 -0.77 -0.41 -8.06
CA ALA A 302 -2.12 0.14 -8.24
C ALA A 302 -2.51 0.25 -9.72
N VAL A 303 -1.60 0.73 -10.58
CA VAL A 303 -1.80 0.81 -12.04
C VAL A 303 -2.02 -0.59 -12.63
N SER A 304 -1.23 -1.59 -12.21
CA SER A 304 -1.40 -2.97 -12.63
C SER A 304 -2.74 -3.55 -12.20
N LEU A 305 -3.13 -3.37 -10.94
CA LEU A 305 -4.41 -3.83 -10.40
C LEU A 305 -5.60 -3.18 -11.11
N MET A 306 -5.54 -1.89 -11.43
CA MET A 306 -6.57 -1.19 -12.19
C MET A 306 -6.75 -1.80 -13.59
N LYS A 307 -5.65 -2.06 -14.30
CA LYS A 307 -5.66 -2.72 -15.62
C LYS A 307 -6.25 -4.13 -15.53
N ILE A 308 -5.80 -4.94 -14.58
CA ILE A 308 -6.28 -6.32 -14.37
C ILE A 308 -7.78 -6.32 -14.06
N SER A 309 -8.22 -5.48 -13.12
CA SER A 309 -9.62 -5.38 -12.72
C SER A 309 -10.53 -4.93 -13.87
N ASN A 310 -10.09 -4.00 -14.70
CA ASN A 310 -10.83 -3.59 -15.89
C ASN A 310 -10.94 -4.72 -16.92
N ASN A 311 -9.87 -5.48 -17.16
CA ASN A 311 -9.91 -6.62 -18.06
C ASN A 311 -10.88 -7.71 -17.58
N ILE A 312 -10.86 -8.03 -16.28
CA ILE A 312 -11.79 -8.97 -15.65
C ILE A 312 -13.23 -8.48 -15.85
N ARG A 313 -13.51 -7.18 -15.62
CA ARG A 313 -14.84 -6.58 -15.85
C ARG A 313 -15.27 -6.67 -17.31
N TRP A 314 -14.37 -6.45 -18.27
CA TRP A 314 -14.67 -6.62 -19.69
C TRP A 314 -14.99 -8.06 -20.05
N MET A 315 -14.15 -9.02 -19.67
CA MET A 315 -14.39 -10.43 -19.94
C MET A 315 -15.69 -10.96 -19.32
N GLY A 316 -16.02 -10.50 -18.10
CA GLY A 316 -17.26 -10.84 -17.42
C GLY A 316 -18.48 -10.00 -17.80
N SER A 317 -18.35 -9.09 -18.77
CA SER A 317 -19.46 -8.21 -19.18
C SER A 317 -20.59 -8.97 -19.88
N GLY A 318 -21.82 -8.57 -19.62
CA GLY A 318 -23.01 -9.18 -20.23
C GLY A 318 -23.98 -9.73 -19.20
N PRO A 319 -24.35 -11.04 -19.28
CA PRO A 319 -23.79 -12.15 -20.08
C PRO A 319 -24.22 -12.21 -21.55
N ARG A 320 -25.28 -11.52 -21.96
CA ARG A 320 -25.82 -11.62 -23.33
C ARG A 320 -25.44 -10.45 -24.24
N GLY A 321 -25.30 -9.26 -23.68
CA GLY A 321 -24.96 -8.03 -24.42
C GLY A 321 -23.52 -7.59 -24.27
N GLY A 322 -22.64 -8.44 -23.76
CA GLY A 322 -21.21 -8.18 -23.59
C GLY A 322 -20.35 -9.36 -24.04
N PHE A 323 -19.09 -9.43 -23.55
CA PHE A 323 -18.19 -10.52 -23.95
C PHE A 323 -18.58 -11.87 -23.34
N GLY A 324 -18.92 -11.87 -22.05
CA GLY A 324 -19.38 -13.07 -21.35
C GLY A 324 -18.39 -14.24 -21.37
N GLU A 325 -17.08 -13.99 -21.52
CA GLU A 325 -16.07 -15.05 -21.62
C GLU A 325 -15.78 -15.74 -20.29
N ILE A 326 -16.07 -15.03 -19.19
CA ILE A 326 -15.99 -15.53 -17.81
C ILE A 326 -17.23 -15.14 -17.03
N THR A 327 -17.53 -15.90 -15.98
CA THR A 327 -18.48 -15.53 -14.93
C THR A 327 -17.73 -15.18 -13.66
N LEU A 328 -18.28 -14.23 -12.89
CA LEU A 328 -17.73 -13.79 -11.62
C LEU A 328 -18.61 -14.29 -10.46
N PRO A 329 -18.06 -14.51 -9.26
CA PRO A 329 -18.86 -14.84 -8.08
C PRO A 329 -19.96 -13.82 -7.80
N GLU A 330 -21.14 -14.31 -7.47
CA GLU A 330 -22.27 -13.48 -7.04
C GLU A 330 -22.15 -13.16 -5.55
N VAL A 331 -21.54 -12.02 -5.21
CA VAL A 331 -21.27 -11.65 -3.81
C VAL A 331 -22.35 -10.78 -3.18
N GLN A 332 -23.17 -10.11 -4.02
CA GLN A 332 -24.32 -9.31 -3.57
C GLN A 332 -25.31 -9.04 -4.71
N PRO A 333 -26.58 -8.68 -4.42
CA PRO A 333 -27.52 -8.21 -5.45
C PRO A 333 -26.98 -6.98 -6.17
N GLY A 334 -27.00 -6.99 -7.51
CA GLY A 334 -26.38 -5.95 -8.34
C GLY A 334 -27.27 -4.76 -8.67
N SER A 335 -28.59 -4.82 -8.38
CA SER A 335 -29.53 -3.75 -8.73
C SER A 335 -30.72 -3.72 -7.81
N SER A 336 -31.18 -2.52 -7.49
CA SER A 336 -32.43 -2.30 -6.71
C SER A 336 -33.72 -2.47 -7.54
N ILE A 337 -33.61 -2.44 -8.88
CA ILE A 337 -34.79 -2.46 -9.80
C ILE A 337 -34.70 -3.52 -10.89
N MET A 338 -33.52 -4.11 -11.15
CA MET A 338 -33.31 -5.15 -12.16
C MET A 338 -33.03 -6.48 -11.47
N PRO A 339 -34.02 -7.39 -11.38
CA PRO A 339 -33.80 -8.72 -10.78
C PRO A 339 -32.73 -9.50 -11.52
N ALA A 340 -31.94 -10.28 -10.80
CA ALA A 340 -30.86 -11.13 -11.34
C ALA A 340 -29.69 -10.40 -12.02
N LYS A 341 -29.57 -9.07 -11.86
CA LYS A 341 -28.39 -8.34 -12.34
C LYS A 341 -27.27 -8.44 -11.31
N VAL A 342 -26.15 -9.04 -11.71
CA VAL A 342 -24.92 -9.12 -10.91
C VAL A 342 -23.89 -8.14 -11.46
N ASN A 343 -23.26 -7.38 -10.58
CA ASN A 343 -22.22 -6.41 -10.96
C ASN A 343 -20.85 -6.89 -10.50
N PRO A 344 -19.76 -6.54 -11.21
CA PRO A 344 -18.39 -6.89 -10.86
C PRO A 344 -17.85 -5.99 -9.73
N VAL A 345 -18.55 -5.96 -8.57
CA VAL A 345 -18.32 -4.97 -7.50
C VAL A 345 -16.95 -5.07 -6.85
N ILE A 346 -16.36 -6.28 -6.79
CA ILE A 346 -15.01 -6.46 -6.23
C ILE A 346 -13.95 -5.83 -7.15
N PRO A 347 -13.87 -6.12 -8.46
CA PRO A 347 -13.00 -5.38 -9.36
C PRO A 347 -13.25 -3.86 -9.40
N GLU A 348 -14.50 -3.41 -9.22
CA GLU A 348 -14.82 -1.97 -9.13
C GLU A 348 -14.19 -1.33 -7.90
N SER A 349 -14.25 -1.99 -6.74
CA SER A 349 -13.62 -1.50 -5.51
C SER A 349 -12.10 -1.42 -5.64
N VAL A 350 -11.47 -2.39 -6.32
CA VAL A 350 -10.03 -2.36 -6.62
C VAL A 350 -9.66 -1.16 -7.48
N CYS A 351 -10.48 -0.81 -8.49
CA CYS A 351 -10.26 0.39 -9.30
C CYS A 351 -10.32 1.68 -8.46
N GLN A 352 -11.22 1.75 -7.46
CA GLN A 352 -11.31 2.89 -6.54
C GLN A 352 -10.08 2.97 -5.62
N VAL A 353 -9.64 1.85 -5.06
CA VAL A 353 -8.40 1.76 -4.27
C VAL A 353 -7.19 2.20 -5.10
N ALA A 354 -7.08 1.73 -6.35
CA ALA A 354 -5.99 2.12 -7.23
C ALA A 354 -5.97 3.63 -7.50
N ALA A 355 -7.13 4.25 -7.70
CA ALA A 355 -7.24 5.69 -7.88
C ALA A 355 -6.80 6.45 -6.62
N GLN A 356 -7.21 6.00 -5.42
CA GLN A 356 -6.78 6.59 -4.15
C GLN A 356 -5.27 6.50 -3.96
N VAL A 357 -4.66 5.34 -4.20
CA VAL A 357 -3.20 5.14 -4.09
C VAL A 357 -2.42 6.05 -5.05
N ILE A 358 -2.92 6.25 -6.28
CA ILE A 358 -2.31 7.19 -7.24
C ILE A 358 -2.38 8.63 -6.70
N GLY A 359 -3.49 9.02 -6.08
CA GLY A 359 -3.64 10.33 -5.43
C GLY A 359 -2.70 10.48 -4.23
N ASN A 360 -2.57 9.46 -3.40
CA ASN A 360 -1.66 9.42 -2.27
C ASN A 360 -0.18 9.56 -2.72
N ASP A 361 0.21 8.86 -3.79
CA ASP A 361 1.55 8.98 -4.38
C ASP A 361 1.85 10.41 -4.83
N ALA A 362 0.91 11.09 -5.45
CA ALA A 362 1.07 12.50 -5.82
C ALA A 362 1.36 13.39 -4.60
N THR A 363 0.65 13.15 -3.48
CA THR A 363 0.88 13.85 -2.21
C THR A 363 2.26 13.54 -1.64
N VAL A 364 2.69 12.27 -1.65
CA VAL A 364 4.01 11.84 -1.18
C VAL A 364 5.12 12.50 -2.01
N ASN A 365 4.97 12.57 -3.33
CA ASN A 365 5.95 13.23 -4.22
C ASN A 365 6.09 14.72 -3.91
N ILE A 366 4.98 15.44 -3.67
CA ILE A 366 5.01 16.86 -3.27
C ILE A 366 5.68 17.00 -1.90
N ALA A 367 5.38 16.10 -0.96
CA ALA A 367 6.00 16.11 0.36
C ALA A 367 7.51 15.86 0.28
N GLY A 368 7.96 14.96 -0.60
CA GLY A 368 9.39 14.70 -0.84
C GLY A 368 10.16 15.94 -1.27
N GLN A 369 9.55 16.82 -2.08
CA GLN A 369 10.16 18.07 -2.54
C GLN A 369 10.25 19.18 -1.47
N SER A 370 9.59 19.00 -0.32
CA SER A 370 9.42 20.05 0.69
C SER A 370 10.50 20.07 1.78
N GLY A 371 11.62 19.38 1.57
CA GLY A 371 12.81 19.45 2.40
C GLY A 371 13.54 20.79 2.19
N ASN A 372 13.96 21.42 3.30
CA ASN A 372 14.78 22.64 3.29
C ASN A 372 15.94 22.45 4.25
N PHE A 373 17.16 22.44 3.74
CA PHE A 373 18.38 22.20 4.50
C PHE A 373 18.29 20.86 5.26
N GLU A 374 18.34 20.87 6.57
CA GLU A 374 18.51 19.69 7.42
C GLU A 374 17.19 19.00 7.84
N ILE A 375 16.02 19.46 7.34
CA ILE A 375 14.72 18.86 7.70
C ILE A 375 13.69 18.95 6.58
N ASN A 376 12.88 17.90 6.45
CA ASN A 376 11.64 17.95 5.69
C ASN A 376 10.47 18.33 6.61
N VAL A 377 9.60 19.22 6.14
CA VAL A 377 8.49 19.75 6.94
C VAL A 377 7.11 19.26 6.48
N MET A 378 7.05 18.14 5.76
CA MET A 378 5.81 17.45 5.35
C MET A 378 5.80 15.96 5.71
N MET A 379 6.59 15.54 6.68
CA MET A 379 6.68 14.15 7.11
C MET A 379 5.34 13.54 7.54
N PRO A 380 4.48 14.23 8.33
CA PRO A 380 3.22 13.63 8.77
C PRO A 380 2.25 13.29 7.62
N VAL A 381 2.12 14.17 6.63
CA VAL A 381 1.25 13.91 5.48
C VAL A 381 1.84 12.86 4.55
N ALA A 382 3.15 12.79 4.40
CA ALA A 382 3.83 11.72 3.66
C ALA A 382 3.60 10.36 4.33
N ALA A 383 3.80 10.29 5.64
CA ALA A 383 3.57 9.09 6.44
C ALA A 383 2.13 8.57 6.30
N TYR A 384 1.15 9.45 6.48
CA TYR A 384 -0.25 9.09 6.38
C TYR A 384 -0.59 8.48 5.01
N ASN A 385 -0.22 9.16 3.92
CA ASN A 385 -0.55 8.71 2.56
C ASN A 385 0.19 7.42 2.17
N LEU A 386 1.45 7.24 2.60
CA LEU A 386 2.19 6.00 2.35
C LEU A 386 1.54 4.81 3.09
N LEU A 387 1.28 4.96 4.38
CA LEU A 387 0.75 3.88 5.22
C LEU A 387 -0.69 3.53 4.83
N GLU A 388 -1.54 4.53 4.55
CA GLU A 388 -2.88 4.30 3.99
C GLU A 388 -2.81 3.48 2.70
N SER A 389 -1.88 3.82 1.79
CA SER A 389 -1.71 3.09 0.53
C SER A 389 -1.33 1.63 0.74
N ILE A 390 -0.45 1.34 1.72
CA ILE A 390 -0.08 -0.04 2.07
C ILE A 390 -1.31 -0.79 2.61
N ASP A 391 -2.06 -0.21 3.53
CA ASP A 391 -3.20 -0.83 4.20
C ASP A 391 -4.32 -1.17 3.20
N ILE A 392 -4.73 -0.18 2.37
CA ILE A 392 -5.84 -0.39 1.41
C ILE A 392 -5.45 -1.31 0.25
N LEU A 393 -4.18 -1.33 -0.18
CA LEU A 393 -3.70 -2.30 -1.17
C LEU A 393 -3.67 -3.71 -0.59
N SER A 394 -3.22 -3.88 0.65
CA SER A 394 -3.16 -5.18 1.32
C SER A 394 -4.53 -5.83 1.41
N THR A 395 -5.51 -5.07 1.95
CA THR A 395 -6.88 -5.55 2.11
C THR A 395 -7.58 -5.77 0.78
N SER A 396 -7.36 -4.89 -0.20
CA SER A 396 -7.94 -4.97 -1.54
C SER A 396 -7.42 -6.17 -2.33
N CYS A 397 -6.10 -6.46 -2.29
CA CYS A 397 -5.53 -7.63 -2.95
C CYS A 397 -6.05 -8.95 -2.36
N SER A 398 -6.12 -9.03 -1.03
CA SER A 398 -6.70 -10.20 -0.36
C SER A 398 -8.17 -10.39 -0.72
N ASN A 399 -8.96 -9.31 -0.74
CA ASN A 399 -10.37 -9.33 -1.11
C ASN A 399 -10.57 -9.73 -2.58
N LEU A 400 -9.76 -9.19 -3.50
CA LEU A 400 -9.79 -9.56 -4.92
C LEU A 400 -9.51 -11.04 -5.13
N SER A 401 -8.53 -11.62 -4.42
CA SER A 401 -8.24 -13.06 -4.47
C SER A 401 -9.46 -13.88 -4.07
N ILE A 402 -9.95 -13.68 -2.84
CA ILE A 402 -10.96 -14.52 -2.20
C ILE A 402 -12.34 -14.34 -2.84
N GLN A 403 -12.77 -13.10 -3.06
CA GLN A 403 -14.14 -12.77 -3.45
C GLN A 403 -14.34 -12.70 -4.97
N CYS A 404 -13.26 -12.78 -5.74
CA CYS A 404 -13.34 -12.68 -7.20
C CYS A 404 -12.51 -13.76 -7.88
N VAL A 405 -11.16 -13.68 -7.84
CA VAL A 405 -10.29 -14.49 -8.70
C VAL A 405 -10.47 -15.99 -8.50
N GLU A 406 -10.50 -16.45 -7.25
CA GLU A 406 -10.65 -17.87 -6.90
C GLU A 406 -11.95 -18.50 -7.45
N GLY A 407 -13.01 -17.72 -7.56
CA GLY A 407 -14.32 -18.16 -8.04
C GLY A 407 -14.66 -17.77 -9.48
N ILE A 408 -13.72 -17.30 -10.28
CA ILE A 408 -13.94 -17.07 -11.71
C ILE A 408 -14.10 -18.39 -12.43
N GLU A 409 -15.11 -18.49 -13.29
CA GLU A 409 -15.34 -19.64 -14.18
C GLU A 409 -15.31 -19.19 -15.64
N ALA A 410 -14.78 -20.02 -16.52
CA ALA A 410 -14.81 -19.77 -17.97
C ALA A 410 -16.16 -20.19 -18.56
N THR A 411 -16.56 -19.55 -19.64
CA THR A 411 -17.77 -19.88 -20.40
C THR A 411 -17.44 -20.40 -21.79
N ASP A 412 -18.46 -20.87 -22.53
CA ASP A 412 -18.32 -21.25 -23.95
C ASP A 412 -18.26 -20.06 -24.91
N ALA A 413 -18.37 -18.81 -24.43
CA ALA A 413 -18.38 -17.64 -25.31
C ALA A 413 -17.01 -17.43 -25.98
N GLY A 414 -15.91 -17.59 -25.25
CA GLY A 414 -14.56 -17.47 -25.79
C GLY A 414 -14.29 -18.45 -26.94
N PRO A 415 -14.42 -19.77 -26.73
CA PRO A 415 -14.30 -20.78 -27.78
C PRO A 415 -15.26 -20.60 -28.95
N THR A 416 -16.46 -20.09 -28.71
CA THR A 416 -17.45 -19.83 -29.76
C THR A 416 -17.07 -18.64 -30.63
N MET A 417 -16.57 -17.54 -30.04
CA MET A 417 -16.19 -16.33 -30.73
C MET A 417 -14.94 -16.52 -31.60
N VAL A 418 -13.94 -17.25 -31.12
CA VAL A 418 -12.69 -17.45 -31.84
C VAL A 418 -12.91 -18.14 -33.20
N ARG A 419 -13.86 -19.07 -33.28
CA ARG A 419 -14.21 -19.76 -34.53
C ARG A 419 -14.86 -18.85 -35.60
N LYS A 420 -15.42 -17.74 -35.17
CA LYS A 420 -16.06 -16.72 -36.03
C LYS A 420 -15.11 -15.56 -36.36
N GLY A 421 -13.98 -15.49 -35.70
CA GLY A 421 -13.03 -14.40 -35.83
C GLY A 421 -12.34 -14.38 -37.19
N LEU A 422 -12.15 -13.19 -37.74
CA LEU A 422 -11.48 -13.01 -39.04
C LEU A 422 -9.95 -13.17 -38.91
N ALA A 423 -9.40 -12.93 -37.76
CA ALA A 423 -7.95 -12.91 -37.53
C ALA A 423 -7.28 -14.29 -37.69
N ILE A 424 -8.06 -15.39 -37.72
CA ILE A 424 -7.52 -16.73 -37.99
C ILE A 424 -6.95 -16.83 -39.42
N VAL A 425 -7.33 -15.94 -40.34
CA VAL A 425 -6.77 -15.85 -41.70
C VAL A 425 -5.25 -15.63 -41.71
N THR A 426 -4.69 -15.14 -40.61
CA THR A 426 -3.24 -14.86 -40.45
C THR A 426 -2.39 -16.10 -40.71
N THR A 427 -2.88 -17.30 -40.41
CA THR A 427 -2.13 -18.55 -40.66
C THR A 427 -2.14 -18.96 -42.14
N LEU A 428 -3.00 -18.39 -42.99
CA LEU A 428 -2.95 -18.58 -44.43
C LEU A 428 -1.80 -17.80 -45.11
N VAL A 429 -1.31 -16.73 -44.48
CA VAL A 429 -0.28 -15.84 -45.06
C VAL A 429 0.97 -16.62 -45.52
N PRO A 430 1.53 -17.60 -44.77
CA PRO A 430 2.64 -18.40 -45.25
C PRO A 430 2.34 -19.24 -46.50
N HIS A 431 1.09 -19.57 -46.75
CA HIS A 431 0.66 -20.50 -47.78
C HIS A 431 0.22 -19.81 -49.08
N ILE A 432 -0.47 -18.67 -48.95
CA ILE A 432 -1.07 -17.96 -50.09
C ILE A 432 -0.64 -16.48 -50.21
N GLY A 433 0.19 -15.98 -49.31
CA GLY A 433 0.65 -14.61 -49.25
C GLY A 433 -0.31 -13.66 -48.51
N TYR A 434 0.20 -12.47 -48.15
CA TYR A 434 -0.53 -11.47 -47.37
C TYR A 434 -1.75 -10.90 -48.11
N ASP A 435 -1.57 -10.49 -49.38
CA ASP A 435 -2.64 -9.82 -50.15
C ASP A 435 -3.83 -10.74 -50.40
N GLU A 436 -3.58 -12.01 -50.69
CA GLU A 436 -4.63 -13.00 -50.91
C GLU A 436 -5.34 -13.33 -49.60
N SER A 437 -4.62 -13.47 -48.51
CA SER A 437 -5.19 -13.64 -47.15
C SER A 437 -6.06 -12.45 -46.77
N ALA A 438 -5.63 -11.22 -47.06
CA ALA A 438 -6.41 -10.01 -46.81
C ALA A 438 -7.70 -9.98 -47.66
N ARG A 439 -7.63 -10.38 -48.93
CA ARG A 439 -8.79 -10.48 -49.82
C ARG A 439 -9.84 -11.48 -49.29
N ILE A 440 -9.38 -12.63 -48.81
CA ILE A 440 -10.27 -13.64 -48.16
C ILE A 440 -10.93 -13.07 -46.92
N ALA A 441 -10.18 -12.37 -46.04
CA ALA A 441 -10.72 -11.73 -44.87
C ALA A 441 -11.80 -10.70 -45.18
N HIS A 442 -11.56 -9.81 -46.14
CA HIS A 442 -12.54 -8.84 -46.62
C HIS A 442 -13.80 -9.49 -47.18
N LYS A 443 -13.66 -10.53 -48.01
CA LYS A 443 -14.79 -11.26 -48.57
C LYS A 443 -15.61 -11.96 -47.47
N ALA A 444 -14.95 -12.55 -46.48
CA ALA A 444 -15.60 -13.16 -45.35
C ALA A 444 -16.39 -12.13 -44.53
N GLN A 445 -15.80 -10.96 -44.26
CA GLN A 445 -16.44 -9.86 -43.55
C GLN A 445 -17.68 -9.33 -44.28
N GLU A 446 -17.54 -9.02 -45.57
CA GLU A 446 -18.64 -8.49 -46.39
C GLU A 446 -19.80 -9.46 -46.53
N SER A 447 -19.52 -10.74 -46.69
CA SER A 447 -20.53 -11.78 -46.87
C SER A 447 -21.10 -12.34 -45.55
N GLY A 448 -20.49 -12.02 -44.39
CA GLY A 448 -20.84 -12.59 -43.07
C GLY A 448 -20.49 -14.08 -42.93
N ARG A 449 -19.64 -14.62 -43.84
CA ARG A 449 -19.23 -16.03 -43.85
C ARG A 449 -17.95 -16.25 -43.02
N ASN A 450 -17.70 -17.50 -42.67
CA ASN A 450 -16.46 -17.88 -41.96
C ASN A 450 -15.26 -17.86 -42.91
N ILE A 451 -14.07 -17.64 -42.43
CA ILE A 451 -12.81 -17.69 -43.20
C ILE A 451 -12.64 -19.05 -43.88
N MET A 452 -12.95 -20.15 -43.19
CA MET A 452 -12.88 -21.50 -43.73
C MET A 452 -13.68 -21.66 -45.02
N ASP A 453 -14.94 -21.20 -45.04
CA ASP A 453 -15.84 -21.34 -46.20
C ASP A 453 -15.36 -20.52 -47.40
N VAL A 454 -14.84 -19.32 -47.12
CA VAL A 454 -14.33 -18.45 -48.19
C VAL A 454 -12.97 -18.95 -48.71
N ALA A 455 -12.09 -19.42 -47.85
CA ALA A 455 -10.79 -19.96 -48.23
C ALA A 455 -10.93 -21.22 -49.11
N LEU A 456 -11.91 -22.09 -48.78
CA LEU A 456 -12.19 -23.30 -49.56
C LEU A 456 -12.66 -22.99 -50.98
N GLU A 457 -13.35 -21.86 -51.21
CA GLU A 457 -13.80 -21.41 -52.55
C GLU A 457 -12.73 -20.65 -53.32
N GLU A 458 -11.86 -19.94 -52.63
CA GLU A 458 -10.95 -18.96 -53.22
C GLU A 458 -9.49 -19.45 -53.33
N THR A 459 -9.18 -20.63 -52.81
CA THR A 459 -7.81 -21.20 -52.89
C THR A 459 -7.83 -22.63 -53.39
N ASP A 460 -6.68 -23.13 -53.85
CA ASP A 460 -6.48 -24.52 -54.25
C ASP A 460 -6.22 -25.45 -53.04
N LEU A 461 -6.31 -24.95 -51.82
CA LEU A 461 -6.10 -25.74 -50.58
C LEU A 461 -7.30 -26.66 -50.33
N SER A 462 -7.01 -27.91 -50.01
CA SER A 462 -8.05 -28.87 -49.62
C SER A 462 -8.67 -28.53 -48.26
N GLU A 463 -9.91 -29.03 -48.04
CA GLU A 463 -10.57 -28.86 -46.74
C GLU A 463 -9.72 -29.40 -45.57
N THR A 464 -9.02 -30.52 -45.76
CA THR A 464 -8.14 -31.11 -44.76
C THR A 464 -6.96 -30.18 -44.39
N GLU A 465 -6.31 -29.59 -45.44
CA GLU A 465 -5.23 -28.60 -45.21
C GLU A 465 -5.74 -27.34 -44.51
N LEU A 466 -6.91 -26.84 -44.91
CA LEU A 466 -7.50 -25.67 -44.28
C LEU A 466 -7.89 -25.91 -42.84
N ILE A 467 -8.40 -27.09 -42.46
CA ILE A 467 -8.68 -27.47 -41.08
C ILE A 467 -7.39 -27.42 -40.22
N GLU A 468 -6.29 -27.90 -40.76
CA GLU A 468 -5.01 -27.90 -40.06
C GLU A 468 -4.41 -26.49 -39.93
N ILE A 469 -4.39 -25.74 -41.05
CA ILE A 469 -3.82 -24.38 -41.14
C ILE A 469 -4.63 -23.39 -40.26
N LEU A 470 -5.96 -23.45 -40.32
CA LEU A 470 -6.85 -22.54 -39.60
C LEU A 470 -7.16 -22.99 -38.17
N ASN A 471 -6.46 -24.01 -37.64
CA ASN A 471 -6.66 -24.46 -36.25
C ASN A 471 -6.23 -23.36 -35.26
N PRO A 472 -7.16 -22.80 -34.47
CA PRO A 472 -6.82 -21.72 -33.55
C PRO A 472 -5.76 -22.08 -32.48
N GLU A 473 -5.65 -23.37 -32.17
CA GLU A 473 -4.69 -23.88 -31.19
C GLU A 473 -3.23 -23.66 -31.66
N SER A 474 -2.97 -23.88 -32.95
CA SER A 474 -1.64 -23.71 -33.55
C SER A 474 -1.13 -22.29 -33.48
N MET A 475 -2.01 -21.29 -33.24
CA MET A 475 -1.65 -19.87 -33.16
C MET A 475 -1.24 -19.41 -31.77
N THR A 476 -1.36 -20.27 -30.76
CA THR A 476 -1.16 -19.88 -29.36
C THR A 476 0.29 -20.04 -28.87
N GLU A 477 1.18 -20.58 -29.72
CA GLU A 477 2.58 -20.85 -29.41
C GLU A 477 3.52 -20.46 -30.55
N PRO A 478 4.78 -20.06 -30.27
CA PRO A 478 5.75 -19.72 -31.30
C PRO A 478 6.08 -20.92 -32.20
N GLY A 479 6.27 -20.67 -33.51
CA GLY A 479 6.75 -21.66 -34.44
C GLY A 479 5.73 -22.67 -34.93
N SER A 480 4.49 -22.59 -34.50
CA SER A 480 3.43 -23.54 -34.84
C SER A 480 3.00 -23.48 -36.31
N SER A 481 3.26 -22.37 -37.03
CA SER A 481 2.98 -22.23 -38.48
C SER A 481 4.14 -22.69 -39.40
N GLY A 482 5.24 -23.13 -38.85
CA GLY A 482 6.38 -23.71 -39.61
C GLY A 482 7.21 -22.70 -40.44
N VAL A 483 6.78 -21.45 -40.62
CA VAL A 483 7.49 -20.45 -41.43
C VAL A 483 7.51 -19.11 -40.72
N ALA A 484 8.70 -18.57 -40.43
CA ALA A 484 8.87 -17.19 -39.98
C ALA A 484 8.76 -16.26 -41.21
N ILE A 485 7.75 -15.41 -41.23
CA ILE A 485 7.63 -14.32 -42.20
C ILE A 485 7.88 -13.01 -41.46
N GLY A 486 8.87 -12.24 -41.94
CA GLY A 486 9.27 -10.94 -41.37
C GLY A 486 8.30 -9.81 -41.70
#